data_ab858ec746209c7658a727d5ea69d7f8
#
_entry.id   ab858ec746209c7658a727d5ea69d7f8
#
_cell.length_a   1.000
_cell.length_b   1.000
_cell.length_c   1.000
_cell.angle_alpha   90.00
_cell.angle_beta   90.00
_cell.angle_gamma   90.00
#
_symmetry.space_group_name_H-M   'P 1'
#
loop_
_entity.id
_entity.type
_entity.pdbx_description
1 polymer ?
#
loop_
_entity_poly.entity_id
_entity_poly.type
_entity_poly.pdbx_seq_one_letter_code
_entity_poly.pdbx_strand_id
1 'polypeptide(L)' 'MPRWSVDILRKKSEHLGTVVAANEQAAIKTAIETFEIGLARRNRIVVTKISDKDD' A
#
# COMPACT_ATOMS: atom_id res chain seq x y z
N MET A 1 -10.98 -9.38 -4.82
CA MET A 1 -10.69 -8.07 -4.23
C MET A 1 -9.60 -7.37 -5.02
N PRO A 2 -9.66 -6.07 -5.13
CA PRO A 2 -8.64 -5.37 -5.91
C PRO A 2 -7.26 -5.47 -5.27
N ARG A 3 -6.25 -5.44 -6.11
CA ARG A 3 -4.87 -5.41 -5.67
C ARG A 3 -4.38 -3.97 -5.67
N TRP A 4 -3.50 -3.68 -4.76
CA TRP A 4 -2.94 -2.35 -4.60
C TRP A 4 -1.42 -2.42 -4.56
N SER A 5 -0.80 -1.54 -5.31
CA SER A 5 0.64 -1.38 -5.27
C SER A 5 0.99 -0.45 -4.12
N VAL A 6 1.92 -0.84 -3.28
CA VAL A 6 2.30 -0.05 -2.12
C VAL A 6 3.70 0.51 -2.32
N ASP A 7 3.77 1.83 -2.27
CA ASP A 7 5.04 2.54 -2.39
C ASP A 7 5.18 3.48 -1.21
N ILE A 8 6.38 3.85 -0.90
CA ILE A 8 6.65 4.85 0.11
C ILE A 8 7.42 6.01 -0.51
N LEU A 9 7.00 7.23 -0.20
CA LEU A 9 7.67 8.42 -0.70
C LEU A 9 8.80 8.82 0.25
N ARG A 10 9.99 8.88 -0.32
CA ARG A 10 11.18 9.35 0.38
C ARG A 10 11.84 10.36 -0.55
N LYS A 11 13.16 10.41 -0.55
CA LYS A 11 13.86 11.22 -1.54
C LYS A 11 13.51 10.78 -2.95
N LYS A 12 13.18 9.50 -3.09
CA LYS A 12 12.59 8.94 -4.30
C LYS A 12 11.59 7.89 -3.88
N SER A 13 10.60 7.61 -4.71
CA SER A 13 9.59 6.62 -4.37
C SER A 13 10.21 5.22 -4.36
N GLU A 14 9.84 4.44 -3.38
CA GLU A 14 10.35 3.09 -3.21
C GLU A 14 9.19 2.12 -3.18
N HIS A 15 9.22 1.14 -4.05
CA HIS A 15 8.16 0.14 -4.12
C HIS A 15 8.34 -0.90 -3.01
N LEU A 16 7.32 -1.05 -2.18
CA LEU A 16 7.37 -2.01 -1.08
C LEU A 16 6.79 -3.36 -1.47
N GLY A 17 5.73 -3.36 -2.24
CA GLY A 17 5.08 -4.60 -2.64
C GLY A 17 3.63 -4.36 -3.01
N THR A 18 2.83 -5.41 -2.96
CA THR A 18 1.41 -5.34 -3.26
C THR A 18 0.60 -5.92 -2.13
N VAL A 19 -0.62 -5.41 -1.99
CA VAL A 19 -1.57 -5.94 -1.00
C VAL A 19 -2.92 -6.10 -1.66
N VAL A 20 -3.77 -6.93 -1.07
CA VAL A 20 -5.14 -7.11 -1.53
C VAL A 20 -6.05 -6.49 -0.48
N ALA A 21 -6.92 -5.60 -0.93
CA ALA A 21 -7.83 -4.91 -0.02
C ALA A 21 -9.06 -4.43 -0.77
N ALA A 22 -10.14 -4.22 -0.05
CA ALA A 22 -11.40 -3.82 -0.64
C ALA A 22 -11.39 -2.37 -1.11
N ASN A 23 -10.61 -1.51 -0.46
CA ASN A 23 -10.53 -0.10 -0.81
C ASN A 23 -9.16 0.45 -0.39
N GLU A 24 -8.95 1.73 -0.71
CA GLU A 24 -7.68 2.38 -0.44
C GLU A 24 -7.33 2.40 1.04
N GLN A 25 -8.28 2.71 1.89
CA GLN A 25 -8.02 2.78 3.33
C GLN A 25 -7.62 1.40 3.87
N ALA A 26 -8.32 0.37 3.44
CA ALA A 26 -7.98 -0.99 3.84
C ALA A 26 -6.60 -1.38 3.31
N ALA A 27 -6.26 -0.93 2.10
CA ALA A 27 -4.94 -1.20 1.52
C ALA A 27 -3.84 -0.57 2.36
N ILE A 28 -4.03 0.66 2.77
CA ILE A 28 -3.05 1.36 3.62
C ILE A 28 -2.88 0.63 4.94
N LYS A 29 -3.98 0.26 5.57
CA LYS A 29 -3.93 -0.44 6.84
C LYS A 29 -3.21 -1.77 6.70
N THR A 30 -3.55 -2.53 5.67
CA THR A 30 -2.91 -3.81 5.40
C THR A 30 -1.42 -3.63 5.14
N ALA A 31 -1.07 -2.60 4.39
CA ALA A 31 0.34 -2.30 4.09
C ALA A 31 1.12 -2.00 5.37
N ILE A 32 0.55 -1.21 6.26
CA ILE A 32 1.20 -0.87 7.51
C ILE A 32 1.49 -2.12 8.33
N GLU A 33 0.53 -3.03 8.38
CA GLU A 33 0.70 -4.28 9.11
C GLU A 33 1.67 -5.23 8.43
N THR A 34 1.54 -5.36 7.12
CA THR A 34 2.33 -6.31 6.34
C THR A 34 3.80 -5.93 6.27
N PHE A 35 4.06 -4.66 6.09
CA PHE A 35 5.42 -4.16 5.92
C PHE A 35 5.99 -3.52 7.17
N GLU A 36 5.26 -3.59 8.27
CA GLU A 36 5.69 -3.06 9.56
C GLU A 36 6.14 -1.60 9.47
N ILE A 37 5.30 -0.79 8.85
CA ILE A 37 5.61 0.61 8.62
C ILE A 37 5.41 1.41 9.90
N GLY A 38 6.43 2.15 10.29
CA GLY A 38 6.36 2.97 11.50
C GLY A 38 5.42 4.16 11.34
N LEU A 39 4.96 4.70 12.45
CA LEU A 39 4.02 5.83 12.46
C LEU A 39 4.55 7.03 11.68
N ALA A 40 5.85 7.28 11.75
CA ALA A 40 6.44 8.41 11.05
C ALA A 40 6.37 8.26 9.54
N ARG A 41 6.28 7.04 9.05
CA ARG A 41 6.28 6.75 7.61
C ARG A 41 4.90 6.56 7.02
N ARG A 42 3.90 6.33 7.86
CA ARG A 42 2.57 6.00 7.34
C ARG A 42 1.94 7.15 6.53
N ASN A 43 2.33 8.38 6.77
CA ASN A 43 1.84 9.52 5.99
C ASN A 43 2.47 9.61 4.60
N ARG A 44 3.48 8.81 4.35
CA ARG A 44 4.20 8.82 3.08
C ARG A 44 3.90 7.61 2.22
N ILE A 45 2.97 6.79 2.67
CA ILE A 45 2.56 5.61 1.92
C ILE A 45 1.64 6.03 0.79
N VAL A 46 1.92 5.48 -0.38
CA VAL A 46 1.07 5.68 -1.55
C VAL A 46 0.59 4.31 -1.99
N VAL A 47 -0.72 4.15 -2.11
CA VAL A 47 -1.28 2.93 -2.64
C VAL A 47 -1.98 3.25 -3.95
N THR A 48 -1.75 2.41 -4.94
CA THR A 48 -2.29 2.58 -6.27
C THR A 48 -3.04 1.32 -6.66
N LYS A 49 -4.27 1.49 -7.09
CA LYS A 49 -5.07 0.35 -7.52
C LYS A 49 -4.49 -0.24 -8.79
N ILE A 50 -4.19 -1.52 -8.76
CA ILE A 50 -3.62 -2.22 -9.90
C ILE A 50 -4.70 -2.90 -10.72
N SER A 51 -5.63 -3.58 -10.05
CA SER A 51 -6.63 -4.37 -10.74
C SER A 51 -7.89 -4.50 -9.90
N ASP A 52 -9.04 -4.47 -10.56
CA ASP A 52 -10.33 -4.72 -9.95
C ASP A 52 -10.64 -6.20 -9.87
N LYS A 53 -10.02 -6.96 -10.73
CA LYS A 53 -10.31 -8.37 -10.80
C LYS A 53 -9.53 -9.12 -9.76
N ASP A 54 -10.22 -10.00 -9.11
CA ASP A 54 -9.60 -10.89 -8.16
C ASP A 54 -9.11 -12.12 -8.91
N ASP A 55 -7.86 -12.20 -9.06
CA ASP A 55 -7.28 -13.32 -9.79
C ASP A 55 -6.79 -14.41 -8.85
#